data_65e5aa3503abc0038e567e1622557abe
#
_entry.id   65e5aa3503abc0038e567e1622557abe
#
_cell.length_a   1.000
_cell.length_b   1.000
_cell.length_c   1.000
_cell.angle_alpha   90.00
_cell.angle_beta   90.00
_cell.angle_gamma   90.00
#
_symmetry.space_group_name_H-M   'P 1'
#
loop_
_entity.id
_entity.type
_entity.pdbx_description
1 polymer ?
#
loop_
_entity_poly.entity_id
_entity_poly.type
_entity_poly.pdbx_seq_one_letter_code
_entity_poly.pdbx_strand_id
1 'polypeptide(L)'
;MNMGLAPRPDNEELRAQTVMKTGLIDAPNPDLFQIYCDLAKDITGFETATFSLYDGEMKCSIAEAGNDDFVVGTKSERSEFNVCAYVLLDTEPLLMEDMVKDPTWKDHPHMKGLKQGPGYAGFPVINAENFALGTLCMLNPSGPKALNDEQVMQVKKITRSIAHMLDLQIKQKELTSQRMLDALAHFQKVDERFGLNDFKMYVSLCSELNISADDAEGIIRVGLAEMDDSGRVHLTESGRRLQFD
;
A
#
# COMPACT_ATOMS: atom_id res chain seq x y z
N MET A 1 14.45 -23.30 15.94
CA MET A 1 15.60 -22.66 15.27
C MET A 1 15.32 -21.17 15.25
N ASN A 2 16.22 -20.33 15.77
CA ASN A 2 16.10 -18.89 15.53
C ASN A 2 16.33 -18.69 14.04
N MET A 3 15.32 -18.26 13.32
CA MET A 3 15.43 -17.88 11.91
C MET A 3 16.17 -16.55 11.83
N GLY A 4 17.18 -16.47 10.97
CA GLY A 4 17.83 -15.20 10.64
C GLY A 4 16.91 -14.30 9.86
N LEU A 5 17.23 -13.01 9.80
CA LEU A 5 16.52 -12.05 8.96
C LEU A 5 17.08 -12.08 7.54
N ALA A 6 16.22 -11.89 6.54
CA ALA A 6 16.66 -11.69 5.18
C ALA A 6 17.53 -10.42 5.07
N PRO A 7 18.54 -10.39 4.18
CA PRO A 7 19.34 -9.20 3.98
C PRO A 7 18.50 -8.00 3.55
N ARG A 8 19.01 -6.80 3.82
CA ARG A 8 18.37 -5.52 3.51
C ARG A 8 19.17 -4.82 2.41
N PRO A 9 18.51 -4.11 1.48
CA PRO A 9 19.21 -3.26 0.52
C PRO A 9 19.86 -2.05 1.23
N ASP A 10 20.90 -1.47 0.64
CA ASP A 10 21.65 -0.35 1.23
C ASP A 10 20.76 0.88 1.51
N ASN A 11 19.69 1.06 0.77
CA ASN A 11 18.73 2.17 0.91
C ASN A 11 17.50 1.83 1.78
N GLU A 12 17.59 0.80 2.61
CA GLU A 12 16.45 0.23 3.36
C GLU A 12 15.63 1.27 4.14
N GLU A 13 16.30 2.19 4.83
CA GLU A 13 15.60 3.18 5.66
C GLU A 13 14.68 4.08 4.81
N LEU A 14 15.20 4.66 3.73
CA LEU A 14 14.43 5.54 2.84
C LEU A 14 13.34 4.75 2.10
N ARG A 15 13.68 3.54 1.66
CA ARG A 15 12.74 2.62 1.03
C ARG A 15 11.55 2.33 1.95
N ALA A 16 11.81 1.93 3.19
CA ALA A 16 10.77 1.60 4.17
C ALA A 16 9.91 2.82 4.52
N GLN A 17 10.51 4.02 4.70
CA GLN A 17 9.79 5.27 4.91
C GLN A 17 8.85 5.57 3.73
N THR A 18 9.30 5.34 2.48
CA THR A 18 8.47 5.54 1.29
C THR A 18 7.30 4.57 1.24
N VAL A 19 7.51 3.31 1.63
CA VAL A 19 6.42 2.33 1.76
C VAL A 19 5.38 2.79 2.79
N MET A 20 5.81 3.28 3.95
CA MET A 20 4.89 3.77 4.99
C MET A 20 4.03 4.94 4.50
N LYS A 21 4.57 5.84 3.66
CA LYS A 21 3.81 6.94 3.05
C LYS A 21 2.63 6.46 2.19
N THR A 22 2.68 5.25 1.62
CA THR A 22 1.54 4.69 0.88
C THR A 22 0.31 4.52 1.77
N GLY A 23 0.52 4.24 3.07
CA GLY A 23 -0.51 3.88 4.05
C GLY A 23 -1.14 2.51 3.84
N LEU A 24 -0.66 1.72 2.88
CA LEU A 24 -1.20 0.41 2.55
C LEU A 24 -0.76 -0.68 3.53
N ILE A 25 0.28 -0.43 4.33
CA ILE A 25 0.69 -1.36 5.39
C ILE A 25 -0.36 -1.42 6.51
N ASP A 26 -1.01 -0.30 6.82
CA ASP A 26 -2.00 -0.20 7.90
C ASP A 26 -3.44 -0.31 7.39
N ALA A 27 -3.67 0.09 6.13
CA ALA A 27 -4.98 0.04 5.48
C ALA A 27 -4.82 -0.49 4.04
N PRO A 28 -4.61 -1.81 3.87
CA PRO A 28 -4.47 -2.41 2.55
C PRO A 28 -5.74 -2.22 1.72
N ASN A 29 -5.55 -1.90 0.44
CA ASN A 29 -6.65 -1.76 -0.52
C ASN A 29 -6.42 -2.72 -1.70
N PRO A 30 -6.93 -3.95 -1.62
CA PRO A 30 -6.72 -4.96 -2.65
C PRO A 30 -7.36 -4.58 -3.99
N ASP A 31 -8.49 -3.87 -3.99
CA ASP A 31 -9.22 -3.52 -5.21
C ASP A 31 -8.38 -2.75 -6.23
N LEU A 32 -7.40 -1.98 -5.74
CA LEU A 32 -6.47 -1.24 -6.61
C LEU A 32 -5.42 -2.13 -7.28
N PHE A 33 -5.15 -3.31 -6.74
CA PHE A 33 -4.01 -4.13 -7.14
C PHE A 33 -4.38 -5.52 -7.61
N GLN A 34 -5.62 -5.98 -7.36
CA GLN A 34 -6.07 -7.33 -7.73
C GLN A 34 -5.89 -7.61 -9.21
N ILE A 35 -6.28 -6.67 -10.07
CA ILE A 35 -6.16 -6.81 -11.52
C ILE A 35 -4.72 -7.12 -11.98
N TYR A 36 -3.70 -6.62 -11.28
CA TYR A 36 -2.31 -6.87 -11.63
C TYR A 36 -1.87 -8.29 -11.26
N CYS A 37 -2.40 -8.83 -10.16
CA CYS A 37 -2.17 -10.23 -9.79
C CYS A 37 -2.86 -11.17 -10.78
N ASP A 38 -4.11 -10.88 -11.16
CA ASP A 38 -4.86 -11.65 -12.14
C ASP A 38 -4.12 -11.66 -13.49
N LEU A 39 -3.72 -10.50 -14.01
CA LEU A 39 -2.97 -10.38 -15.25
C LEU A 39 -1.62 -11.12 -15.20
N ALA A 40 -0.87 -11.00 -14.10
CA ALA A 40 0.40 -11.69 -13.96
C ALA A 40 0.21 -13.21 -13.98
N LYS A 41 -0.80 -13.73 -13.29
CA LYS A 41 -1.17 -15.15 -13.30
C LYS A 41 -1.57 -15.60 -14.71
N ASP A 42 -2.45 -14.88 -15.39
CA ASP A 42 -2.95 -15.23 -16.72
C ASP A 42 -1.85 -15.24 -17.78
N ILE A 43 -0.99 -14.21 -17.76
CA ILE A 43 0.13 -14.08 -18.73
C ILE A 43 1.16 -15.19 -18.52
N THR A 44 1.49 -15.49 -17.28
CA THR A 44 2.57 -16.44 -16.96
C THR A 44 2.08 -17.88 -16.88
N GLY A 45 0.80 -18.08 -16.61
CA GLY A 45 0.21 -19.38 -16.33
C GLY A 45 0.72 -20.01 -15.03
N PHE A 46 1.30 -19.24 -14.11
CA PHE A 46 1.61 -19.68 -12.76
C PHE A 46 0.32 -19.92 -11.98
N GLU A 47 0.37 -20.78 -10.97
CA GLU A 47 -0.82 -21.10 -10.17
C GLU A 47 -1.24 -19.96 -9.27
N THR A 48 -0.28 -19.21 -8.72
CA THR A 48 -0.55 -18.04 -7.87
C THR A 48 0.28 -16.83 -8.28
N ALA A 49 -0.25 -15.64 -8.02
CA ALA A 49 0.47 -14.37 -8.15
C ALA A 49 0.10 -13.47 -6.97
N THR A 50 1.11 -13.01 -6.22
CA THR A 50 0.93 -12.21 -4.99
C THR A 50 1.66 -10.89 -5.11
N PHE A 51 0.97 -9.78 -4.87
CA PHE A 51 1.59 -8.47 -4.65
C PHE A 51 1.74 -8.21 -3.16
N SER A 52 2.96 -7.85 -2.74
CA SER A 52 3.29 -7.56 -1.35
C SER A 52 4.14 -6.31 -1.22
N LEU A 53 3.91 -5.53 -0.17
CA LEU A 53 4.75 -4.42 0.27
C LEU A 53 5.61 -4.85 1.46
N TYR A 54 6.72 -4.16 1.65
CA TYR A 54 7.66 -4.46 2.72
C TYR A 54 8.04 -3.18 3.46
N ASP A 55 7.66 -3.08 4.73
CA ASP A 55 8.27 -2.09 5.62
C ASP A 55 9.67 -2.53 6.10
N GLY A 56 10.22 -1.90 7.11
CA GLY A 56 11.54 -2.26 7.65
C GLY A 56 11.63 -3.68 8.23
N GLU A 57 10.53 -4.22 8.74
CA GLU A 57 10.49 -5.47 9.50
C GLU A 57 9.60 -6.54 8.87
N MET A 58 8.46 -6.13 8.31
CA MET A 58 7.39 -7.01 7.88
C MET A 58 7.17 -6.99 6.37
N LYS A 59 6.73 -8.13 5.86
CA LYS A 59 6.03 -8.25 4.58
C LYS A 59 4.53 -8.10 4.84
N CYS A 60 3.83 -7.28 4.06
CA CYS A 60 2.38 -7.16 4.07
C CYS A 60 1.83 -7.58 2.70
N SER A 61 0.98 -8.58 2.67
CA SER A 61 0.34 -9.07 1.43
C SER A 61 -0.88 -8.22 1.09
N ILE A 62 -0.88 -7.60 -0.08
CA ILE A 62 -1.89 -6.61 -0.50
C ILE A 62 -2.96 -7.23 -1.40
N ALA A 63 -2.55 -8.02 -2.40
CA ALA A 63 -3.46 -8.70 -3.33
C ALA A 63 -2.88 -10.02 -3.79
N GLU A 64 -3.74 -10.98 -4.14
CA GLU A 64 -3.32 -12.30 -4.61
C GLU A 64 -4.35 -12.90 -5.57
N ALA A 65 -3.86 -13.61 -6.58
CA ALA A 65 -4.65 -14.40 -7.51
C ALA A 65 -4.27 -15.89 -7.41
N GLY A 66 -5.26 -16.75 -7.38
CA GLY A 66 -5.08 -18.21 -7.42
C GLY A 66 -4.93 -18.89 -6.05
N ASN A 67 -5.24 -18.21 -4.96
CA ASN A 67 -5.26 -18.79 -3.62
C ASN A 67 -6.54 -18.35 -2.88
N ASP A 68 -7.47 -19.27 -2.74
CA ASP A 68 -8.78 -19.01 -2.12
C ASP A 68 -8.69 -18.75 -0.60
N ASP A 69 -7.59 -19.16 0.04
CA ASP A 69 -7.34 -18.96 1.47
C ASP A 69 -6.60 -17.64 1.76
N PHE A 70 -6.38 -16.79 0.75
CA PHE A 70 -5.66 -15.54 0.93
C PHE A 70 -6.40 -14.56 1.84
N VAL A 71 -5.65 -13.99 2.79
CA VAL A 71 -6.14 -12.95 3.68
C VAL A 71 -5.39 -11.65 3.43
N VAL A 72 -6.10 -10.64 2.95
CA VAL A 72 -5.58 -9.30 2.71
C VAL A 72 -4.96 -8.71 3.98
N GLY A 73 -3.81 -8.09 3.86
CA GLY A 73 -3.11 -7.47 4.99
C GLY A 73 -2.37 -8.44 5.89
N THR A 74 -2.31 -9.74 5.54
CA THR A 74 -1.48 -10.71 6.27
C THR A 74 -0.05 -10.23 6.32
N LYS A 75 0.49 -10.12 7.55
CA LYS A 75 1.86 -9.72 7.82
C LYS A 75 2.72 -10.91 8.23
N SER A 76 3.95 -10.96 7.73
CA SER A 76 4.96 -11.94 8.12
C SER A 76 6.34 -11.29 8.21
N GLU A 77 7.18 -11.81 9.09
CA GLU A 77 8.56 -11.34 9.22
C GLU A 77 9.35 -11.55 7.93
N ARG A 78 10.28 -10.66 7.67
CA ARG A 78 11.24 -10.76 6.57
C ARG A 78 12.39 -11.71 6.96
N SER A 79 12.05 -12.99 7.15
CA SER A 79 13.01 -14.03 7.52
C SER A 79 13.91 -14.43 6.35
N GLU A 80 15.07 -15.06 6.65
CA GLU A 80 15.98 -15.62 5.65
C GLU A 80 15.34 -16.66 4.73
N PHE A 81 14.22 -17.25 5.15
CA PHE A 81 13.46 -18.20 4.33
C PHE A 81 12.40 -17.56 3.46
N ASN A 82 12.22 -16.24 3.55
CA ASN A 82 11.28 -15.53 2.69
C ASN A 82 11.94 -15.16 1.36
N VAL A 83 11.81 -16.03 0.37
CA VAL A 83 12.39 -15.86 -0.98
C VAL A 83 12.03 -14.48 -1.57
N CYS A 84 10.78 -14.04 -1.40
CA CYS A 84 10.34 -12.77 -1.95
C CYS A 84 11.09 -11.57 -1.34
N ALA A 85 11.64 -11.68 -0.11
CA ALA A 85 12.42 -10.59 0.48
C ALA A 85 13.76 -10.34 -0.26
N TYR A 86 14.29 -11.36 -0.93
CA TYR A 86 15.53 -11.23 -1.71
C TYR A 86 15.31 -10.51 -3.04
N VAL A 87 14.09 -10.49 -3.55
CA VAL A 87 13.73 -9.74 -4.76
C VAL A 87 13.93 -8.22 -4.57
N LEU A 88 13.89 -7.74 -3.32
CA LEU A 88 14.12 -6.32 -3.02
C LEU A 88 15.60 -5.87 -3.15
N LEU A 89 16.51 -6.83 -3.28
CA LEU A 89 17.96 -6.56 -3.31
C LEU A 89 18.47 -6.19 -4.71
N ASP A 90 17.69 -6.44 -5.74
CA ASP A 90 18.08 -6.22 -7.13
C ASP A 90 16.98 -5.49 -7.91
N THR A 91 17.35 -4.91 -9.03
CA THR A 91 16.41 -4.32 -10.00
C THR A 91 15.91 -5.32 -11.02
N GLU A 92 16.61 -6.46 -11.16
CA GLU A 92 16.24 -7.55 -12.05
C GLU A 92 15.37 -8.58 -11.31
N PRO A 93 14.48 -9.30 -12.04
CA PRO A 93 13.64 -10.32 -11.43
C PRO A 93 14.45 -11.53 -10.99
N LEU A 94 14.04 -12.14 -9.87
CA LEU A 94 14.54 -13.43 -9.41
C LEU A 94 13.70 -14.54 -10.04
N LEU A 95 14.29 -15.29 -10.96
CA LEU A 95 13.61 -16.36 -11.72
C LEU A 95 14.22 -17.70 -11.39
N MET A 96 13.41 -18.66 -10.96
CA MET A 96 13.81 -20.03 -10.66
C MET A 96 12.79 -20.99 -11.27
N GLU A 97 13.19 -21.68 -12.35
CA GLU A 97 12.34 -22.70 -12.96
C GLU A 97 12.01 -23.85 -11.98
N ASP A 98 13.01 -24.26 -11.20
CA ASP A 98 12.92 -25.34 -10.23
C ASP A 98 13.77 -25.00 -9.00
N MET A 99 13.13 -24.61 -7.91
CA MET A 99 13.82 -24.17 -6.69
C MET A 99 14.74 -25.24 -6.08
N VAL A 100 14.47 -26.54 -6.31
CA VAL A 100 15.34 -27.65 -5.85
C VAL A 100 16.67 -27.67 -6.60
N LYS A 101 16.72 -27.15 -7.81
CA LYS A 101 17.95 -27.06 -8.62
C LYS A 101 18.70 -25.75 -8.44
N ASP A 102 18.08 -24.77 -7.81
CA ASP A 102 18.73 -23.47 -7.56
C ASP A 102 19.82 -23.62 -6.49
N PRO A 103 21.07 -23.17 -6.74
CA PRO A 103 22.20 -23.33 -5.80
C PRO A 103 21.94 -22.70 -4.42
N THR A 104 21.19 -21.61 -4.36
CA THR A 104 20.86 -20.87 -3.14
C THR A 104 19.71 -21.49 -2.37
N TRP A 105 18.68 -21.96 -3.11
CA TRP A 105 17.40 -22.33 -2.51
C TRP A 105 17.18 -23.83 -2.37
N LYS A 106 18.01 -24.68 -2.99
CA LYS A 106 17.91 -26.17 -2.91
C LYS A 106 17.88 -26.72 -1.47
N ASP A 107 18.58 -26.05 -0.55
CA ASP A 107 18.67 -26.46 0.84
C ASP A 107 17.59 -25.82 1.76
N HIS A 108 16.68 -25.05 1.17
CA HIS A 108 15.56 -24.44 1.87
C HIS A 108 14.71 -25.53 2.58
N PRO A 109 14.22 -25.28 3.83
CA PRO A 109 13.47 -26.30 4.58
C PRO A 109 12.30 -26.91 3.82
N HIS A 110 11.58 -26.12 3.02
CA HIS A 110 10.44 -26.59 2.21
C HIS A 110 10.85 -27.37 0.96
N MET A 111 12.13 -27.39 0.59
CA MET A 111 12.64 -28.11 -0.57
C MET A 111 13.15 -29.51 -0.19
N LYS A 112 13.36 -29.79 1.11
CA LYS A 112 13.92 -31.06 1.57
C LYS A 112 13.04 -32.24 1.20
N GLY A 113 13.64 -33.21 0.51
CA GLY A 113 12.97 -34.45 0.13
C GLY A 113 12.14 -34.38 -1.15
N LEU A 114 12.04 -33.21 -1.77
CA LEU A 114 11.39 -33.06 -3.07
C LEU A 114 12.33 -33.52 -4.19
N LYS A 115 11.79 -34.22 -5.19
CA LYS A 115 12.50 -34.58 -6.43
C LYS A 115 12.51 -33.42 -7.44
N GLN A 116 11.46 -32.61 -7.42
CA GLN A 116 11.27 -31.40 -8.20
C GLN A 116 10.67 -30.35 -7.27
N GLY A 117 11.15 -29.13 -7.36
CA GLY A 117 10.67 -28.00 -6.59
C GLY A 117 9.62 -27.20 -7.34
N PRO A 118 8.96 -26.26 -6.66
CA PRO A 118 8.12 -25.29 -7.31
C PRO A 118 8.91 -24.40 -8.26
N GLY A 119 8.24 -23.91 -9.31
CA GLY A 119 8.72 -22.77 -10.08
C GLY A 119 8.44 -21.47 -9.33
N TYR A 120 9.37 -20.51 -9.37
CA TYR A 120 9.24 -19.21 -8.76
C TYR A 120 9.68 -18.09 -9.69
N ALA A 121 8.93 -17.00 -9.69
CA ALA A 121 9.30 -15.77 -10.39
C ALA A 121 8.91 -14.56 -9.54
N GLY A 122 9.90 -13.81 -9.06
CA GLY A 122 9.72 -12.61 -8.24
C GLY A 122 10.22 -11.38 -8.97
N PHE A 123 9.37 -10.36 -9.07
CA PHE A 123 9.65 -9.10 -9.74
C PHE A 123 9.61 -7.96 -8.74
N PRO A 124 10.66 -7.12 -8.65
CA PRO A 124 10.64 -5.95 -7.79
C PRO A 124 9.67 -4.89 -8.34
N VAL A 125 8.96 -4.24 -7.44
CA VAL A 125 8.13 -3.07 -7.72
C VAL A 125 8.93 -1.83 -7.36
N ILE A 126 9.55 -1.21 -8.37
CA ILE A 126 10.51 -0.12 -8.21
C ILE A 126 9.84 1.19 -8.60
N ASN A 127 9.82 2.16 -7.68
CA ASN A 127 9.22 3.47 -7.88
C ASN A 127 10.13 4.45 -8.64
N ALA A 128 9.65 5.67 -8.89
CA ALA A 128 10.39 6.70 -9.62
C ALA A 128 11.68 7.15 -8.91
N GLU A 129 11.79 6.98 -7.60
CA GLU A 129 12.99 7.28 -6.80
C GLU A 129 13.98 6.11 -6.72
N ASN A 130 13.73 5.04 -7.49
CA ASN A 130 14.53 3.81 -7.53
C ASN A 130 14.53 3.02 -6.21
N PHE A 131 13.42 3.05 -5.48
CA PHE A 131 13.20 2.19 -4.32
C PHE A 131 12.36 0.98 -4.70
N ALA A 132 12.81 -0.22 -4.34
CA ALA A 132 12.02 -1.45 -4.42
C ALA A 132 11.01 -1.49 -3.25
N LEU A 133 9.80 -0.96 -3.47
CA LEU A 133 8.78 -0.83 -2.42
C LEU A 133 8.14 -2.16 -2.04
N GLY A 134 8.09 -3.08 -3.00
CA GLY A 134 7.44 -4.37 -2.85
C GLY A 134 7.80 -5.33 -3.97
N THR A 135 7.06 -6.43 -4.03
CA THR A 135 7.29 -7.48 -5.02
C THR A 135 5.98 -8.00 -5.60
N LEU A 136 6.00 -8.32 -6.89
CA LEU A 136 5.00 -9.16 -7.52
C LEU A 136 5.63 -10.54 -7.75
N CYS A 137 5.19 -11.52 -6.96
CA CYS A 137 5.76 -12.87 -6.96
C CYS A 137 4.75 -13.87 -7.49
N MET A 138 5.19 -14.76 -8.38
CA MET A 138 4.42 -15.89 -8.87
C MET A 138 5.03 -17.19 -8.36
N LEU A 139 4.18 -18.13 -7.96
CA LEU A 139 4.58 -19.44 -7.49
C LEU A 139 3.79 -20.54 -8.23
N ASN A 140 4.49 -21.60 -8.59
CA ASN A 140 3.89 -22.80 -9.18
C ASN A 140 4.18 -24.02 -8.29
N PRO A 141 3.38 -24.22 -7.21
CA PRO A 141 3.60 -25.28 -6.22
C PRO A 141 3.63 -26.69 -6.84
N SER A 142 2.86 -26.92 -7.90
CA SER A 142 2.74 -28.26 -8.54
C SER A 142 4.02 -28.72 -9.26
N GLY A 143 5.01 -27.83 -9.46
CA GLY A 143 6.30 -28.23 -10.04
C GLY A 143 7.03 -27.11 -10.79
N PRO A 144 8.06 -27.48 -11.53
CA PRO A 144 8.89 -26.54 -12.28
C PRO A 144 8.08 -25.72 -13.29
N LYS A 145 8.42 -24.43 -13.38
CA LYS A 145 7.82 -23.50 -14.34
C LYS A 145 8.79 -22.40 -14.71
N ALA A 146 9.07 -22.25 -15.99
CA ALA A 146 9.89 -21.17 -16.53
C ALA A 146 9.03 -20.10 -17.19
N LEU A 147 9.56 -18.87 -17.25
CA LEU A 147 9.03 -17.78 -18.07
C LEU A 147 9.89 -17.63 -19.33
N ASN A 148 9.26 -17.30 -20.44
CA ASN A 148 9.97 -16.82 -21.63
C ASN A 148 10.20 -15.31 -21.55
N ASP A 149 11.05 -14.78 -22.43
CA ASP A 149 11.45 -13.36 -22.45
C ASP A 149 10.24 -12.42 -22.64
N GLU A 150 9.24 -12.82 -23.42
CA GLU A 150 8.04 -12.03 -23.63
C GLU A 150 7.21 -11.90 -22.34
N GLN A 151 7.00 -13.00 -21.62
CA GLN A 151 6.32 -13.02 -20.33
C GLN A 151 7.07 -12.18 -19.29
N VAL A 152 8.39 -12.31 -19.21
CA VAL A 152 9.23 -11.48 -18.34
C VAL A 152 9.03 -10.00 -18.65
N MET A 153 9.06 -9.63 -19.93
CA MET A 153 8.86 -8.23 -20.35
C MET A 153 7.45 -7.72 -20.00
N GLN A 154 6.42 -8.55 -20.14
CA GLN A 154 5.04 -8.19 -19.80
C GLN A 154 4.87 -8.00 -18.30
N VAL A 155 5.42 -8.89 -17.46
CA VAL A 155 5.35 -8.74 -16.00
C VAL A 155 6.15 -7.50 -15.54
N LYS A 156 7.30 -7.19 -16.14
CA LYS A 156 8.02 -5.93 -15.87
C LYS A 156 7.16 -4.68 -16.17
N LYS A 157 6.27 -4.72 -17.18
CA LYS A 157 5.32 -3.62 -17.43
C LYS A 157 4.26 -3.54 -16.32
N ILE A 158 3.77 -4.68 -15.85
CA ILE A 158 2.82 -4.74 -14.74
C ILE A 158 3.45 -4.13 -13.48
N THR A 159 4.67 -4.52 -13.10
CA THR A 159 5.31 -3.97 -11.90
C THR A 159 5.58 -2.47 -11.99
N ARG A 160 5.87 -1.94 -13.18
CA ARG A 160 5.97 -0.49 -13.40
C ARG A 160 4.62 0.21 -13.22
N SER A 161 3.52 -0.42 -13.65
CA SER A 161 2.17 0.15 -13.43
C SER A 161 1.81 0.16 -11.95
N ILE A 162 2.12 -0.91 -11.22
CA ILE A 162 1.94 -0.96 -9.76
C ILE A 162 2.76 0.16 -9.09
N ALA A 163 4.04 0.30 -9.44
CA ALA A 163 4.91 1.33 -8.88
C ALA A 163 4.36 2.74 -9.13
N HIS A 164 3.88 3.00 -10.36
CA HIS A 164 3.26 4.28 -10.70
C HIS A 164 2.00 4.56 -9.86
N MET A 165 1.16 3.55 -9.64
CA MET A 165 -0.02 3.67 -8.76
C MET A 165 0.37 4.00 -7.33
N LEU A 166 1.44 3.39 -6.80
CA LEU A 166 1.96 3.70 -5.47
C LEU A 166 2.45 5.14 -5.37
N ASP A 167 3.23 5.61 -6.36
CA ASP A 167 3.72 7.00 -6.41
C ASP A 167 2.56 8.01 -6.50
N LEU A 168 1.54 7.73 -7.31
CA LEU A 168 0.34 8.56 -7.38
C LEU A 168 -0.41 8.62 -6.05
N GLN A 169 -0.53 7.49 -5.36
CA GLN A 169 -1.18 7.43 -4.05
C GLN A 169 -0.43 8.23 -2.98
N ILE A 170 0.91 8.12 -2.94
CA ILE A 170 1.75 8.93 -2.05
C ILE A 170 1.53 10.41 -2.34
N LYS A 171 1.65 10.82 -3.61
CA LYS A 171 1.48 12.21 -4.03
C LYS A 171 0.09 12.74 -3.70
N GLN A 172 -0.96 11.96 -3.92
CA GLN A 172 -2.32 12.37 -3.59
C GLN A 172 -2.50 12.59 -2.08
N LYS A 173 -1.93 11.71 -1.25
CA LYS A 173 -1.96 11.87 0.21
C LYS A 173 -1.22 13.13 0.66
N GLU A 174 -0.03 13.39 0.10
CA GLU A 174 0.76 14.59 0.41
C GLU A 174 0.00 15.86 0.04
N LEU A 175 -0.59 15.91 -1.18
CA LEU A 175 -1.41 17.03 -1.61
C LEU A 175 -2.67 17.23 -0.75
N THR A 176 -3.33 16.15 -0.36
CA THR A 176 -4.50 16.22 0.52
C THR A 176 -4.12 16.75 1.89
N SER A 177 -3.02 16.27 2.47
CA SER A 177 -2.51 16.75 3.76
C SER A 177 -2.13 18.22 3.70
N GLN A 178 -1.45 18.66 2.64
CA GLN A 178 -1.10 20.07 2.44
C GLN A 178 -2.36 20.95 2.35
N ARG A 179 -3.34 20.55 1.53
CA ARG A 179 -4.61 21.27 1.42
C ARG A 179 -5.36 21.37 2.74
N MET A 180 -5.35 20.30 3.55
CA MET A 180 -5.96 20.34 4.88
C MET A 180 -5.25 21.32 5.82
N LEU A 181 -3.91 21.37 5.79
CA LEU A 181 -3.13 22.32 6.58
C LEU A 181 -3.39 23.76 6.14
N ASP A 182 -3.43 24.03 4.84
CA ASP A 182 -3.73 25.34 4.27
C ASP A 182 -5.17 25.77 4.63
N ALA A 183 -6.12 24.86 4.54
CA ALA A 183 -7.51 25.08 4.93
C ALA A 183 -7.64 25.40 6.43
N LEU A 184 -6.95 24.64 7.29
CA LEU A 184 -6.92 24.91 8.73
C LEU A 184 -6.32 26.30 9.02
N ALA A 185 -5.21 26.63 8.39
CA ALA A 185 -4.57 27.95 8.56
C ALA A 185 -5.47 29.10 8.07
N HIS A 186 -6.24 28.87 7.00
CA HIS A 186 -7.24 29.83 6.53
C HIS A 186 -8.41 29.95 7.51
N PHE A 187 -8.93 28.85 8.02
CA PHE A 187 -10.01 28.80 9.01
C PHE A 187 -9.64 29.53 10.30
N GLN A 188 -8.40 29.39 10.77
CA GLN A 188 -7.90 30.10 11.96
C GLN A 188 -7.82 31.60 11.79
N LYS A 189 -7.81 32.14 10.55
CA LYS A 189 -7.89 33.60 10.32
C LYS A 189 -9.27 34.18 10.64
N VAL A 190 -10.32 33.37 10.68
CA VAL A 190 -11.67 33.83 11.07
C VAL A 190 -11.73 34.11 12.56
N ASP A 191 -11.15 33.26 13.39
CA ASP A 191 -10.97 33.45 14.81
C ASP A 191 -9.69 32.72 15.27
N GLU A 192 -8.74 33.45 15.83
CA GLU A 192 -7.45 32.88 16.29
C GLU A 192 -7.61 31.81 17.39
N ARG A 193 -8.77 31.76 18.05
CA ARG A 193 -9.09 30.74 19.05
C ARG A 193 -9.48 29.39 18.47
N PHE A 194 -9.74 29.35 17.18
CA PHE A 194 -10.08 28.09 16.51
C PHE A 194 -8.93 27.10 16.51
N GLY A 195 -9.23 25.89 16.98
CA GLY A 195 -8.32 24.76 16.98
C GLY A 195 -8.74 23.69 15.96
N LEU A 196 -8.03 22.59 16.01
CA LEU A 196 -8.29 21.43 15.13
C LEU A 196 -9.71 20.88 15.33
N ASN A 197 -10.27 20.95 16.54
CA ASN A 197 -11.60 20.45 16.81
C ASN A 197 -12.68 21.30 16.13
N ASP A 198 -12.59 22.63 16.19
CA ASP A 198 -13.52 23.54 15.50
C ASP A 198 -13.45 23.33 13.99
N PHE A 199 -12.24 23.17 13.44
CA PHE A 199 -12.03 22.85 12.02
C PHE A 199 -12.66 21.51 11.63
N LYS A 200 -12.48 20.47 12.45
CA LYS A 200 -13.11 19.16 12.24
C LYS A 200 -14.64 19.28 12.22
N MET A 201 -15.24 20.02 13.16
CA MET A 201 -16.69 20.22 13.20
C MET A 201 -17.17 20.99 11.96
N TYR A 202 -16.46 22.03 11.55
CA TYR A 202 -16.76 22.76 10.32
C TYR A 202 -16.72 21.85 9.08
N VAL A 203 -15.65 21.06 8.90
CA VAL A 203 -15.54 20.11 7.76
C VAL A 203 -16.63 19.04 7.82
N SER A 204 -17.01 18.58 9.02
CA SER A 204 -18.12 17.64 9.18
C SER A 204 -19.44 18.22 8.67
N LEU A 205 -19.74 19.49 8.97
CA LEU A 205 -20.92 20.19 8.45
C LEU A 205 -20.86 20.43 6.94
N CYS A 206 -19.67 20.72 6.38
CA CYS A 206 -19.47 20.81 4.94
C CYS A 206 -19.78 19.46 4.23
N SER A 207 -19.58 18.35 4.94
CA SER A 207 -19.86 16.98 4.46
C SER A 207 -21.27 16.49 4.83
N GLU A 208 -22.14 17.39 5.28
CA GLU A 208 -23.54 17.10 5.69
C GLU A 208 -23.65 16.10 6.84
N LEU A 209 -22.60 15.92 7.63
CA LEU A 209 -22.62 15.07 8.82
C LEU A 209 -23.34 15.75 9.97
N ASN A 210 -24.12 14.99 10.75
CA ASN A 210 -24.77 15.48 11.96
C ASN A 210 -23.72 15.63 13.07
N ILE A 211 -23.67 16.82 13.69
CA ILE A 211 -22.87 17.11 14.88
C ILE A 211 -23.76 17.69 15.96
N SER A 212 -23.36 17.55 17.23
CA SER A 212 -24.09 18.14 18.34
C SER A 212 -23.87 19.66 18.42
N ALA A 213 -24.80 20.40 19.03
CA ALA A 213 -24.63 21.83 19.26
C ALA A 213 -23.45 22.13 20.19
N ASP A 214 -23.19 21.27 21.17
CA ASP A 214 -22.08 21.40 22.10
C ASP A 214 -20.73 21.27 21.36
N ASP A 215 -20.60 20.31 20.44
CA ASP A 215 -19.41 20.14 19.61
C ASP A 215 -19.20 21.32 18.62
N ALA A 216 -20.29 21.94 18.19
CA ALA A 216 -20.30 23.06 17.25
C ALA A 216 -20.25 24.44 17.94
N GLU A 217 -20.21 24.55 19.26
CA GLU A 217 -20.27 25.81 20.01
C GLU A 217 -19.33 26.88 19.49
N GLY A 218 -18.07 26.48 19.18
CA GLY A 218 -17.06 27.42 18.68
C GLY A 218 -17.48 28.08 17.36
N ILE A 219 -17.94 27.28 16.38
CA ILE A 219 -18.31 27.77 15.06
C ILE A 219 -19.70 28.44 15.03
N ILE A 220 -20.61 28.07 15.93
CA ILE A 220 -21.88 28.78 16.13
C ILE A 220 -21.63 30.16 16.70
N ARG A 221 -20.78 30.29 17.71
CA ARG A 221 -20.44 31.58 18.38
C ARG A 221 -19.94 32.65 17.39
N VAL A 222 -19.23 32.26 16.33
CA VAL A 222 -18.70 33.19 15.31
C VAL A 222 -19.63 33.30 14.09
N GLY A 223 -20.80 32.68 14.13
CA GLY A 223 -21.79 32.79 13.07
C GLY A 223 -21.50 31.95 11.79
N LEU A 224 -20.62 30.98 11.85
CA LEU A 224 -20.36 30.07 10.73
C LEU A 224 -21.39 28.92 10.68
N ALA A 225 -21.99 28.58 11.80
CA ALA A 225 -23.07 27.62 11.91
C ALA A 225 -24.21 28.18 12.76
N GLU A 226 -25.39 27.59 12.62
CA GLU A 226 -26.58 27.89 13.45
C GLU A 226 -27.36 26.59 13.70
N MET A 227 -28.17 26.61 14.73
CA MET A 227 -29.07 25.52 15.10
C MET A 227 -30.49 25.87 14.66
N ASP A 228 -31.16 24.97 13.96
CA ASP A 228 -32.56 25.13 13.57
C ASP A 228 -33.53 24.76 14.73
N ASP A 229 -34.83 25.00 14.50
CA ASP A 229 -35.88 24.73 15.48
C ASP A 229 -36.02 23.24 15.86
N SER A 230 -35.43 22.35 15.06
CA SER A 230 -35.37 20.91 15.34
C SER A 230 -34.18 20.49 16.17
N GLY A 231 -33.26 21.42 16.47
CA GLY A 231 -31.99 21.18 17.17
C GLY A 231 -30.86 20.69 16.29
N ARG A 232 -31.01 20.74 14.96
CA ARG A 232 -29.97 20.32 14.01
C ARG A 232 -29.06 21.51 13.71
N VAL A 233 -27.75 21.27 13.77
CA VAL A 233 -26.72 22.27 13.41
C VAL A 233 -26.47 22.23 11.89
N HIS A 234 -26.40 23.39 11.27
CA HIS A 234 -26.10 23.55 9.87
C HIS A 234 -25.27 24.84 9.62
N LEU A 235 -24.56 24.89 8.47
CA LEU A 235 -23.78 26.06 8.12
C LEU A 235 -24.70 27.24 7.73
N THR A 236 -24.37 28.44 8.23
CA THR A 236 -24.93 29.70 7.78
C THR A 236 -24.46 30.03 6.36
N GLU A 237 -25.00 31.09 5.74
CA GLU A 237 -24.50 31.59 4.45
C GLU A 237 -23.01 31.97 4.55
N SER A 238 -22.60 32.60 5.63
CA SER A 238 -21.19 32.94 5.90
C SER A 238 -20.31 31.70 6.02
N GLY A 239 -20.79 30.66 6.70
CA GLY A 239 -20.10 29.38 6.82
C GLY A 239 -19.95 28.68 5.49
N ARG A 240 -20.96 28.69 4.63
CA ARG A 240 -20.88 28.08 3.27
C ARG A 240 -19.93 28.82 2.34
N ARG A 241 -19.80 30.15 2.48
CA ARG A 241 -18.87 30.98 1.68
C ARG A 241 -17.41 30.81 2.09
N LEU A 242 -17.13 30.26 3.26
CA LEU A 242 -15.79 29.98 3.73
C LEU A 242 -15.23 28.67 3.09
N GLN A 243 -15.62 28.40 1.84
CA GLN A 243 -15.05 27.26 1.13
C GLN A 243 -13.59 27.54 0.80
N PHE A 244 -12.76 26.57 1.09
CA PHE A 244 -11.32 26.60 0.83
C PHE A 244 -11.11 26.20 -0.65
N ASP A 245 -10.65 27.13 -1.47
CA ASP A 245 -10.21 26.89 -2.84
C ASP A 245 -8.88 26.13 -2.89
#